data_dd62fd1ae2308fe58949d2c765875e87
#
_entry.id   dd62fd1ae2308fe58949d2c765875e87
#
_cell.length_a   1.000
_cell.length_b   1.000
_cell.length_c   1.000
_cell.angle_alpha   90.00
_cell.angle_beta   90.00
_cell.angle_gamma   90.00
#
_symmetry.space_group_name_H-M   'P 1'
#
loop_
_entity.id
_entity.type
_entity.pdbx_description
1 polymer ?
#
loop_
_entity_poly.entity_id
_entity_poly.type
_entity_poly.pdbx_seq_one_letter_code
_entity_poly.pdbx_strand_id
1 'polypeptide(L)'
;MASRRGHTPAEVATAVHRLGGTCTWRELRRAVPWRLIARAVDAGLVLRPGNGVYTLPSADDGRVAARRLTGVVSHRSAALYWGWKVKTVPALPHVTIPPNRKLRDSAKGVATTHRRTLGPNDVHESRVTTPVRTVVDCCLDLPFDEALSVVDSALRAGLPRRSLLTAASALGPRNRVKVLQVVRLGSAKAANPFESVLRSIALGMEGTTWDPQHRIRYDDFYARVDLADEALGIVLEADSFEFHGERAAMSRDCERYDELVARGWLVLRFTWEQVMLRPEWVAGVIERTVRRRRVERGLMTDLQRSQAAA
;
A
#
# COMPACT_ATOMS: atom_id res chain seq x y z
N MET A 1 -34.85 7.09 15.66
CA MET A 1 -33.84 6.68 16.67
C MET A 1 -32.78 5.86 15.98
N ALA A 2 -31.67 6.49 15.60
CA ALA A 2 -30.53 5.77 15.00
C ALA A 2 -29.78 5.05 16.12
N SER A 3 -29.74 3.71 16.04
CA SER A 3 -28.96 2.85 16.94
C SER A 3 -27.50 3.32 16.97
N ARG A 4 -27.03 3.78 18.12
CA ARG A 4 -25.61 3.96 18.42
C ARG A 4 -24.97 2.57 18.35
N ARG A 5 -24.41 2.19 17.20
CA ARG A 5 -23.54 1.01 17.13
C ARG A 5 -22.37 1.28 18.06
N GLY A 6 -22.34 0.57 19.19
CA GLY A 6 -21.25 0.67 20.15
C GLY A 6 -19.96 0.19 19.49
N HIS A 7 -18.95 1.02 19.46
CA HIS A 7 -17.62 0.64 18.98
C HIS A 7 -17.08 -0.56 19.77
N THR A 8 -16.56 -1.55 19.07
CA THR A 8 -16.05 -2.80 19.67
C THR A 8 -14.52 -2.88 19.56
N PRO A 9 -13.82 -3.63 20.42
CA PRO A 9 -12.39 -3.86 20.30
C PRO A 9 -11.98 -4.48 18.95
N ALA A 10 -12.86 -5.26 18.30
CA ALA A 10 -12.61 -5.83 16.97
C ALA A 10 -12.46 -4.76 15.87
N GLU A 11 -13.10 -3.60 16.01
CA GLU A 11 -12.95 -2.48 15.09
C GLU A 11 -11.52 -1.91 15.10
N VAL A 12 -10.79 -2.05 16.22
CA VAL A 12 -9.40 -1.65 16.31
C VAL A 12 -8.52 -2.55 15.42
N ALA A 13 -8.73 -3.86 15.47
CA ALA A 13 -8.02 -4.78 14.58
C ALA A 13 -8.35 -4.51 13.10
N THR A 14 -9.60 -4.20 12.79
CA THR A 14 -10.02 -3.78 11.44
C THR A 14 -9.34 -2.48 11.02
N ALA A 15 -9.22 -1.50 11.92
CA ALA A 15 -8.51 -0.25 11.63
C ALA A 15 -7.02 -0.50 11.40
N VAL A 16 -6.36 -1.32 12.24
CA VAL A 16 -4.95 -1.69 12.03
C VAL A 16 -4.78 -2.43 10.70
N HIS A 17 -5.71 -3.31 10.33
CA HIS A 17 -5.70 -3.98 9.03
C HIS A 17 -5.78 -2.98 7.86
N ARG A 18 -6.72 -2.04 7.90
CA ARG A 18 -6.86 -0.98 6.88
C ARG A 18 -5.62 -0.08 6.79
N LEU A 19 -4.93 0.14 7.91
CA LEU A 19 -3.67 0.89 7.95
C LEU A 19 -2.46 0.07 7.47
N GLY A 20 -2.66 -1.15 6.98
CA GLY A 20 -1.63 -2.01 6.41
C GLY A 20 -0.99 -3.00 7.38
N GLY A 21 -1.70 -3.37 8.45
CA GLY A 21 -1.31 -4.40 9.42
C GLY A 21 -0.36 -3.94 10.52
N THR A 22 0.20 -2.74 10.41
CA THR A 22 0.99 -2.05 11.43
C THR A 22 0.75 -0.54 11.35
N CYS A 23 0.73 0.15 12.50
CA CYS A 23 0.52 1.60 12.54
C CYS A 23 1.08 2.21 13.83
N THR A 24 1.22 3.53 13.83
CA THR A 24 1.57 4.30 15.01
C THR A 24 0.34 4.63 15.87
N TRP A 25 0.58 5.00 17.15
CA TRP A 25 -0.47 5.56 18.01
C TRP A 25 -1.23 6.72 17.36
N ARG A 26 -0.52 7.63 16.70
CA ARG A 26 -1.12 8.81 16.07
C ARG A 26 -2.07 8.43 14.94
N GLU A 27 -1.70 7.47 14.09
CA GLU A 27 -2.54 6.95 13.01
C GLU A 27 -3.76 6.23 13.57
N LEU A 28 -3.54 5.32 14.52
CA LEU A 28 -4.62 4.50 15.08
C LEU A 28 -5.65 5.33 15.85
N ARG A 29 -5.19 6.35 16.59
CA ARG A 29 -6.08 7.23 17.35
C ARG A 29 -6.99 8.09 16.47
N ARG A 30 -6.60 8.37 15.23
CA ARG A 30 -7.46 9.06 14.26
C ARG A 30 -8.59 8.17 13.76
N ALA A 31 -8.34 6.86 13.66
CA ALA A 31 -9.29 5.89 13.14
C ALA A 31 -10.27 5.35 14.21
N VAL A 32 -9.84 5.27 15.48
CA VAL A 32 -10.64 4.69 16.56
C VAL A 32 -10.46 5.40 17.90
N PRO A 33 -11.48 5.41 18.79
CA PRO A 33 -11.38 5.96 20.14
C PRO A 33 -10.28 5.28 20.96
N TRP A 34 -9.45 6.06 21.68
CA TRP A 34 -8.30 5.54 22.44
C TRP A 34 -8.65 4.46 23.47
N ARG A 35 -9.83 4.57 24.10
CA ARG A 35 -10.30 3.58 25.10
C ARG A 35 -10.47 2.19 24.53
N LEU A 36 -10.78 2.09 23.25
CA LEU A 36 -10.92 0.81 22.57
C LEU A 36 -9.55 0.20 22.22
N ILE A 37 -8.54 1.04 21.97
CA ILE A 37 -7.19 0.57 21.66
C ILE A 37 -6.63 -0.23 22.84
N ALA A 38 -6.74 0.30 24.08
CA ALA A 38 -6.30 -0.42 25.27
C ALA A 38 -7.04 -1.77 25.40
N ARG A 39 -8.35 -1.79 25.26
CA ARG A 39 -9.17 -3.02 25.35
C ARG A 39 -8.82 -4.04 24.25
N ALA A 40 -8.48 -3.59 23.07
CA ALA A 40 -8.06 -4.48 21.97
C ALA A 40 -6.70 -5.09 22.22
N VAL A 41 -5.77 -4.35 22.84
CA VAL A 41 -4.47 -4.87 23.28
C VAL A 41 -4.65 -5.89 24.41
N ASP A 42 -5.45 -5.58 25.42
CA ASP A 42 -5.75 -6.49 26.54
C ASP A 42 -6.42 -7.79 26.06
N ALA A 43 -7.28 -7.68 25.03
CA ALA A 43 -7.92 -8.84 24.39
C ALA A 43 -7.01 -9.61 23.41
N GLY A 44 -5.75 -9.19 23.20
CA GLY A 44 -4.82 -9.82 22.26
C GLY A 44 -5.18 -9.65 20.78
N LEU A 45 -6.17 -8.80 20.46
CA LEU A 45 -6.60 -8.53 19.07
C LEU A 45 -5.59 -7.66 18.32
N VAL A 46 -4.81 -6.88 19.05
CA VAL A 46 -3.73 -6.03 18.54
C VAL A 46 -2.56 -6.13 19.53
N LEU A 47 -1.35 -6.24 19.01
CA LEU A 47 -0.12 -6.25 19.82
C LEU A 47 0.49 -4.84 19.85
N ARG A 48 1.15 -4.51 20.96
CA ARG A 48 1.94 -3.29 21.13
C ARG A 48 3.42 -3.67 21.38
N PRO A 49 4.21 -3.94 20.34
CA PRO A 49 5.59 -4.40 20.48
C PRO A 49 6.55 -3.36 21.06
N GLY A 50 6.15 -2.11 21.17
CA GLY A 50 6.92 -1.01 21.78
C GLY A 50 6.79 0.31 21.03
N ASN A 51 7.33 1.40 21.61
CA ASN A 51 7.47 2.73 20.98
C ASN A 51 6.22 3.31 20.28
N GLY A 52 5.02 3.01 20.80
CA GLY A 52 3.77 3.50 20.21
C GLY A 52 3.39 2.88 18.87
N VAL A 53 3.97 1.72 18.53
CA VAL A 53 3.61 0.90 17.36
C VAL A 53 2.57 -0.12 17.78
N TYR A 54 1.57 -0.32 16.92
CA TYR A 54 0.50 -1.31 17.05
C TYR A 54 0.51 -2.21 15.81
N THR A 55 0.37 -3.53 16.00
CA THR A 55 0.40 -4.51 14.92
C THR A 55 -0.61 -5.62 15.16
N LEU A 56 -0.98 -6.33 14.10
CA LEU A 56 -1.80 -7.53 14.23
C LEU A 56 -0.97 -8.74 14.70
N PRO A 57 -1.55 -9.71 15.43
CA PRO A 57 -0.86 -10.91 15.92
C PRO A 57 -0.16 -11.73 14.83
N SER A 58 -0.64 -11.67 13.59
CA SER A 58 -0.07 -12.35 12.42
C SER A 58 1.44 -12.14 12.20
N ALA A 59 2.03 -11.11 12.79
CA ALA A 59 3.49 -10.86 12.71
C ALA A 59 4.30 -11.85 13.58
N ASP A 60 3.79 -12.23 14.75
CA ASP A 60 4.45 -13.20 15.66
C ASP A 60 4.16 -14.65 15.25
N ASP A 61 2.97 -14.93 14.71
CA ASP A 61 2.61 -16.25 14.19
C ASP A 61 3.58 -16.72 13.08
N GLY A 62 4.13 -15.78 12.32
CA GLY A 62 5.13 -16.05 11.29
C GLY A 62 6.39 -16.73 11.84
N ARG A 63 6.89 -16.31 13.00
CA ARG A 63 8.10 -16.87 13.61
C ARG A 63 7.86 -18.27 14.16
N VAL A 64 6.69 -18.51 14.74
CA VAL A 64 6.26 -19.83 15.22
C VAL A 64 6.12 -20.78 14.03
N ALA A 65 5.43 -20.35 12.97
CA ALA A 65 5.29 -21.13 11.74
C ALA A 65 6.66 -21.45 11.08
N ALA A 66 7.55 -20.46 10.99
CA ALA A 66 8.88 -20.64 10.42
C ALA A 66 9.71 -21.67 11.23
N ARG A 67 9.65 -21.63 12.56
CA ARG A 67 10.31 -22.65 13.41
C ARG A 67 9.73 -24.04 13.15
N ARG A 68 8.41 -24.17 13.13
CA ARG A 68 7.71 -25.45 12.91
C ARG A 68 8.01 -26.04 11.54
N LEU A 69 8.14 -25.21 10.51
CA LEU A 69 8.45 -25.62 9.14
C LEU A 69 9.96 -25.69 8.87
N THR A 70 10.81 -25.32 9.84
CA THR A 70 12.27 -25.13 9.67
C THR A 70 12.56 -24.24 8.44
N GLY A 71 11.78 -23.19 8.30
CA GLY A 71 11.83 -22.20 7.23
C GLY A 71 12.22 -20.81 7.73
N VAL A 72 11.98 -19.82 6.90
CA VAL A 72 12.29 -18.42 7.13
C VAL A 72 11.03 -17.60 6.82
N VAL A 73 10.63 -16.70 7.72
CA VAL A 73 9.53 -15.75 7.48
C VAL A 73 9.88 -14.88 6.28
N SER A 74 8.95 -14.71 5.34
CA SER A 74 9.22 -14.04 4.06
C SER A 74 8.02 -13.23 3.57
N HIS A 75 8.15 -12.57 2.43
CA HIS A 75 7.09 -11.84 1.73
C HIS A 75 6.34 -10.87 2.66
N ARG A 76 5.00 -10.86 2.62
CA ARG A 76 4.17 -9.94 3.41
C ARG A 76 4.36 -10.10 4.92
N SER A 77 4.59 -11.31 5.40
CA SER A 77 4.85 -11.53 6.83
C SER A 77 6.20 -10.96 7.26
N ALA A 78 7.23 -11.04 6.42
CA ALA A 78 8.51 -10.37 6.68
C ALA A 78 8.37 -8.84 6.54
N ALA A 79 7.57 -8.35 5.61
CA ALA A 79 7.27 -6.92 5.49
C ALA A 79 6.64 -6.37 6.79
N LEU A 80 5.65 -7.08 7.34
CA LEU A 80 5.04 -6.73 8.64
C LEU A 80 6.04 -6.80 9.80
N TYR A 81 6.94 -7.80 9.81
CA TYR A 81 8.02 -7.89 10.81
C TYR A 81 8.95 -6.65 10.77
N TRP A 82 9.25 -6.14 9.57
CA TRP A 82 10.04 -4.91 9.39
C TRP A 82 9.26 -3.63 9.68
N GLY A 83 8.00 -3.75 10.15
CA GLY A 83 7.12 -2.60 10.39
C GLY A 83 6.60 -1.94 9.11
N TRP A 84 6.70 -2.62 7.98
CA TRP A 84 6.18 -2.13 6.71
C TRP A 84 4.69 -2.44 6.57
N LYS A 85 3.98 -1.51 5.96
CA LYS A 85 2.57 -1.67 5.65
C LYS A 85 2.39 -2.49 4.37
N VAL A 86 1.35 -3.30 4.33
CA VAL A 86 0.98 -4.14 3.18
C VAL A 86 -0.44 -3.86 2.74
N LYS A 87 -0.75 -4.05 1.44
CA LYS A 87 -2.13 -3.95 0.94
C LYS A 87 -3.04 -4.96 1.63
N THR A 88 -2.63 -6.22 1.62
CA THR A 88 -3.38 -7.33 2.20
C THR A 88 -2.59 -8.00 3.30
N VAL A 89 -3.08 -7.92 4.54
CA VAL A 89 -2.52 -8.68 5.65
C VAL A 89 -2.79 -10.17 5.40
N PRO A 90 -1.75 -11.02 5.39
CA PRO A 90 -1.94 -12.42 5.07
C PRO A 90 -2.72 -13.14 6.17
N ALA A 91 -3.70 -13.97 5.79
CA ALA A 91 -4.46 -14.80 6.71
C ALA A 91 -3.60 -15.92 7.34
N LEU A 92 -2.61 -16.40 6.59
CA LEU A 92 -1.59 -17.35 7.07
C LEU A 92 -0.20 -16.73 6.87
N PRO A 93 0.74 -17.00 7.80
CA PRO A 93 2.11 -16.51 7.66
C PRO A 93 2.76 -16.98 6.36
N HIS A 94 3.53 -16.12 5.72
CA HIS A 94 4.36 -16.47 4.56
C HIS A 94 5.72 -16.99 5.04
N VAL A 95 6.07 -18.19 4.65
CA VAL A 95 7.33 -18.85 5.03
C VAL A 95 8.03 -19.42 3.81
N THR A 96 9.28 -19.09 3.62
CA THR A 96 10.14 -19.69 2.60
C THR A 96 10.85 -20.91 3.18
N ILE A 97 10.75 -22.03 2.46
CA ILE A 97 11.41 -23.30 2.78
C ILE A 97 12.33 -23.74 1.62
N PRO A 98 13.34 -24.59 1.87
CA PRO A 98 14.17 -25.12 0.79
C PRO A 98 13.34 -25.83 -0.30
N PRO A 99 13.73 -25.77 -1.59
CA PRO A 99 12.95 -26.30 -2.71
C PRO A 99 12.56 -27.77 -2.57
N ASN A 100 13.51 -28.59 -2.11
CA ASN A 100 13.35 -30.05 -2.02
C ASN A 100 12.76 -30.54 -0.69
N ARG A 101 12.35 -29.62 0.21
CA ARG A 101 11.84 -29.99 1.51
C ARG A 101 10.44 -30.63 1.41
N LYS A 102 10.31 -31.86 1.88
CA LYS A 102 9.01 -32.50 2.07
C LYS A 102 8.38 -32.03 3.38
N LEU A 103 7.14 -31.56 3.32
CA LEU A 103 6.36 -31.21 4.50
C LEU A 103 5.53 -32.42 4.94
N ARG A 104 5.50 -32.67 6.25
CA ARG A 104 4.58 -33.64 6.86
C ARG A 104 3.14 -33.12 6.76
N ASP A 105 2.16 -34.00 6.76
CA ASP A 105 0.75 -33.60 6.67
C ASP A 105 0.33 -32.68 7.83
N SER A 106 0.84 -32.92 9.02
CA SER A 106 0.64 -32.06 10.19
C SER A 106 1.20 -30.63 10.07
N ALA A 107 2.01 -30.36 9.06
CA ALA A 107 2.59 -29.06 8.77
C ALA A 107 1.90 -28.34 7.59
N LYS A 108 0.98 -29.01 6.91
CA LYS A 108 0.15 -28.39 5.85
C LYS A 108 -0.83 -27.41 6.47
N GLY A 109 -1.09 -26.29 5.81
CA GLY A 109 -2.03 -25.28 6.29
C GLY A 109 -1.55 -24.40 7.46
N VAL A 110 -0.31 -24.58 7.94
CA VAL A 110 0.28 -23.75 9.01
C VAL A 110 0.77 -22.40 8.47
N ALA A 111 1.15 -22.35 7.20
CA ALA A 111 1.66 -21.17 6.52
C ALA A 111 1.44 -21.26 5.00
N THR A 112 1.43 -20.11 4.33
CA THR A 112 1.64 -20.03 2.89
C THR A 112 3.12 -20.27 2.62
N THR A 113 3.45 -21.41 2.01
CA THR A 113 4.85 -21.81 1.81
C THR A 113 5.37 -21.41 0.44
N HIS A 114 6.54 -20.81 0.41
CA HIS A 114 7.31 -20.49 -0.79
C HIS A 114 8.54 -21.38 -0.86
N ARG A 115 8.84 -21.93 -2.04
CA ARG A 115 9.97 -22.83 -2.24
C ARG A 115 11.11 -22.11 -2.95
N ARG A 116 12.18 -21.80 -2.19
CA ARG A 116 13.31 -21.03 -2.74
C ARG A 116 14.57 -21.26 -1.94
N THR A 117 15.71 -21.28 -2.63
CA THR A 117 17.01 -21.28 -1.96
C THR A 117 17.29 -19.87 -1.43
N LEU A 118 17.64 -19.79 -0.16
CA LEU A 118 18.09 -18.55 0.49
C LEU A 118 19.58 -18.72 0.84
N GLY A 119 20.37 -17.71 0.48
CA GLY A 119 21.77 -17.60 0.88
C GLY A 119 21.91 -17.08 2.33
N PRO A 120 23.11 -17.15 2.91
CA PRO A 120 23.36 -16.61 4.26
C PRO A 120 22.98 -15.13 4.40
N ASN A 121 23.22 -14.34 3.36
CA ASN A 121 22.92 -12.89 3.32
C ASN A 121 21.44 -12.59 3.08
N ASP A 122 20.61 -13.59 2.80
CA ASP A 122 19.17 -13.43 2.60
C ASP A 122 18.38 -13.52 3.90
N VAL A 123 19.00 -14.01 4.99
CA VAL A 123 18.34 -14.35 6.25
C VAL A 123 18.89 -13.51 7.39
N HIS A 124 18.00 -12.83 8.10
CA HIS A 124 18.30 -12.14 9.35
C HIS A 124 18.33 -13.15 10.51
N GLU A 125 19.04 -12.83 11.58
CA GLU A 125 19.21 -13.69 12.78
C GLU A 125 17.87 -14.19 13.37
N SER A 126 16.82 -13.40 13.26
CA SER A 126 15.46 -13.74 13.72
C SER A 126 14.71 -14.76 12.85
N ARG A 127 15.38 -15.41 11.88
CA ARG A 127 14.75 -16.26 10.85
C ARG A 127 13.71 -15.56 10.01
N VAL A 128 13.98 -14.33 9.64
CA VAL A 128 13.18 -13.52 8.73
C VAL A 128 14.06 -13.16 7.53
N THR A 129 13.49 -13.07 6.33
CA THR A 129 14.26 -12.57 5.17
C THR A 129 14.74 -11.14 5.43
N THR A 130 15.97 -10.82 5.00
CA THR A 130 16.51 -9.46 5.12
C THR A 130 15.61 -8.46 4.40
N PRO A 131 15.66 -7.15 4.73
CA PRO A 131 14.84 -6.12 4.10
C PRO A 131 14.89 -6.16 2.57
N VAL A 132 16.10 -6.26 1.99
CA VAL A 132 16.27 -6.33 0.52
C VAL A 132 15.63 -7.60 -0.04
N ARG A 133 15.88 -8.75 0.59
CA ARG A 133 15.33 -10.03 0.15
C ARG A 133 13.80 -10.05 0.27
N THR A 134 13.24 -9.51 1.32
CA THR A 134 11.79 -9.38 1.51
C THR A 134 11.13 -8.64 0.35
N VAL A 135 11.69 -7.49 -0.05
CA VAL A 135 11.18 -6.72 -1.20
C VAL A 135 11.30 -7.51 -2.50
N VAL A 136 12.46 -8.14 -2.74
CA VAL A 136 12.67 -8.97 -3.95
C VAL A 136 11.65 -10.10 -4.04
N ASP A 137 11.42 -10.83 -2.94
CA ASP A 137 10.46 -11.92 -2.91
C ASP A 137 9.03 -11.42 -3.16
N CYS A 138 8.64 -10.28 -2.56
CA CYS A 138 7.34 -9.67 -2.84
C CYS A 138 7.19 -9.27 -4.31
N CYS A 139 8.22 -8.66 -4.91
CA CYS A 139 8.20 -8.28 -6.32
C CYS A 139 8.09 -9.50 -7.27
N LEU A 140 8.65 -10.64 -6.88
CA LEU A 140 8.61 -11.85 -7.69
C LEU A 140 7.27 -12.57 -7.66
N ASP A 141 6.62 -12.61 -6.49
CA ASP A 141 5.53 -13.55 -6.25
C ASP A 141 4.16 -12.86 -6.05
N LEU A 142 4.12 -11.57 -5.74
CA LEU A 142 2.87 -10.85 -5.54
C LEU A 142 2.38 -10.13 -6.81
N PRO A 143 1.08 -9.81 -6.90
CA PRO A 143 0.55 -8.86 -7.87
C PRO A 143 1.25 -7.50 -7.79
N PHE A 144 1.22 -6.74 -8.89
CA PHE A 144 1.96 -5.47 -9.01
C PHE A 144 1.61 -4.46 -7.91
N ASP A 145 0.34 -4.26 -7.61
CA ASP A 145 -0.16 -3.34 -6.60
C ASP A 145 0.25 -3.72 -5.18
N GLU A 146 0.22 -5.01 -4.85
CA GLU A 146 0.72 -5.56 -3.59
C GLU A 146 2.23 -5.35 -3.44
N ALA A 147 2.99 -5.69 -4.49
CA ALA A 147 4.43 -5.53 -4.50
C ALA A 147 4.83 -4.05 -4.40
N LEU A 148 4.13 -3.17 -5.13
CA LEU A 148 4.35 -1.72 -5.10
C LEU A 148 4.11 -1.15 -3.70
N SER A 149 3.06 -1.59 -3.00
CA SER A 149 2.78 -1.18 -1.62
C SER A 149 3.91 -1.54 -0.66
N VAL A 150 4.51 -2.73 -0.82
CA VAL A 150 5.66 -3.16 -0.02
C VAL A 150 6.90 -2.34 -0.36
N VAL A 151 7.19 -2.12 -1.65
CA VAL A 151 8.33 -1.30 -2.10
C VAL A 151 8.21 0.12 -1.56
N ASP A 152 7.04 0.76 -1.68
CA ASP A 152 6.80 2.12 -1.19
C ASP A 152 7.02 2.21 0.32
N SER A 153 6.48 1.23 1.06
CA SER A 153 6.63 1.18 2.51
C SER A 153 8.10 0.97 2.92
N ALA A 154 8.83 0.11 2.24
CA ALA A 154 10.24 -0.14 2.48
C ALA A 154 11.11 1.11 2.19
N LEU A 155 10.86 1.78 1.06
CA LEU A 155 11.55 3.01 0.71
C LEU A 155 11.27 4.12 1.72
N ARG A 156 10.03 4.27 2.17
CA ARG A 156 9.65 5.23 3.21
C ARG A 156 10.28 4.91 4.55
N ALA A 157 10.48 3.64 4.88
CA ALA A 157 11.22 3.20 6.06
C ALA A 157 12.74 3.39 5.95
N GLY A 158 13.23 3.95 4.84
CA GLY A 158 14.65 4.27 4.64
C GLY A 158 15.46 3.19 3.95
N LEU A 159 14.85 2.12 3.44
CA LEU A 159 15.59 1.13 2.64
C LEU A 159 16.11 1.79 1.35
N PRO A 160 17.43 1.81 1.13
CA PRO A 160 17.99 2.49 -0.03
C PRO A 160 17.56 1.84 -1.35
N ARG A 161 16.98 2.62 -2.27
CA ARG A 161 16.60 2.13 -3.61
C ARG A 161 17.78 1.46 -4.35
N ARG A 162 19.01 2.00 -4.20
CA ARG A 162 20.21 1.41 -4.80
C ARG A 162 20.41 -0.04 -4.41
N SER A 163 20.14 -0.40 -3.16
CA SER A 163 20.28 -1.79 -2.68
C SER A 163 19.30 -2.72 -3.38
N LEU A 164 18.07 -2.27 -3.63
CA LEU A 164 17.05 -3.01 -4.38
C LEU A 164 17.44 -3.16 -5.86
N LEU A 165 17.96 -2.10 -6.49
CA LEU A 165 18.42 -2.14 -7.88
C LEU A 165 19.61 -3.09 -8.05
N THR A 166 20.57 -3.08 -7.11
CA THR A 166 21.72 -4.01 -7.10
C THR A 166 21.23 -5.45 -6.96
N ALA A 167 20.34 -5.73 -6.01
CA ALA A 167 19.76 -7.07 -5.84
C ALA A 167 18.99 -7.54 -7.08
N ALA A 168 18.22 -6.66 -7.70
CA ALA A 168 17.50 -6.96 -8.94
C ALA A 168 18.47 -7.29 -10.10
N SER A 169 19.59 -6.57 -10.20
CA SER A 169 20.58 -6.79 -11.25
C SER A 169 21.28 -8.15 -11.16
N ALA A 170 21.34 -8.73 -9.96
CA ALA A 170 21.91 -10.07 -9.73
C ALA A 170 20.95 -11.22 -10.12
N LEU A 171 19.69 -10.90 -10.44
CA LEU A 171 18.68 -11.91 -10.82
C LEU A 171 18.81 -12.31 -12.30
N GLY A 172 18.34 -13.51 -12.64
CA GLY A 172 18.18 -13.93 -14.03
C GLY A 172 17.25 -13.00 -14.82
N PRO A 173 17.36 -12.95 -16.17
CA PRO A 173 16.75 -11.91 -17.01
C PRO A 173 15.26 -11.68 -16.75
N ARG A 174 14.45 -12.75 -16.71
CA ARG A 174 13.00 -12.68 -16.50
C ARG A 174 12.64 -12.07 -15.13
N ASN A 175 13.27 -12.52 -14.07
CA ASN A 175 13.04 -12.06 -12.71
C ASN A 175 13.55 -10.63 -12.50
N ARG A 176 14.67 -10.29 -13.13
CA ARG A 176 15.25 -8.95 -13.15
C ARG A 176 14.26 -7.92 -13.67
N VAL A 177 13.67 -8.18 -14.85
CA VAL A 177 12.68 -7.27 -15.46
C VAL A 177 11.53 -7.02 -14.51
N LYS A 178 10.95 -8.08 -13.93
CA LYS A 178 9.81 -7.98 -13.01
C LYS A 178 10.14 -7.13 -11.78
N VAL A 179 11.27 -7.39 -11.13
CA VAL A 179 11.69 -6.67 -9.93
C VAL A 179 12.04 -5.22 -10.25
N LEU A 180 12.79 -4.97 -11.34
CA LEU A 180 13.16 -3.61 -11.76
C LEU A 180 11.93 -2.76 -12.09
N GLN A 181 10.90 -3.32 -12.72
CA GLN A 181 9.66 -2.62 -13.02
C GLN A 181 9.05 -2.05 -11.74
N VAL A 182 8.85 -2.87 -10.71
CA VAL A 182 8.23 -2.43 -9.45
C VAL A 182 9.14 -1.45 -8.70
N VAL A 183 10.44 -1.77 -8.58
CA VAL A 183 11.41 -0.94 -7.82
C VAL A 183 11.58 0.45 -8.43
N ARG A 184 11.61 0.56 -9.77
CA ARG A 184 11.70 1.87 -10.45
C ARG A 184 10.48 2.73 -10.21
N LEU A 185 9.30 2.14 -10.22
CA LEU A 185 8.02 2.80 -9.99
C LEU A 185 7.74 3.07 -8.50
N GLY A 186 8.46 2.43 -7.57
CA GLY A 186 8.31 2.65 -6.13
C GLY A 186 8.54 4.09 -5.71
N SER A 187 7.90 4.55 -4.65
CA SER A 187 8.05 5.91 -4.11
C SER A 187 8.00 5.93 -2.58
N ALA A 188 8.95 6.61 -1.95
CA ALA A 188 8.92 6.86 -0.51
C ALA A 188 7.84 7.88 -0.09
N LYS A 189 7.24 8.59 -1.05
CA LYS A 189 6.24 9.64 -0.80
C LYS A 189 4.87 9.07 -0.41
N ALA A 190 4.45 7.92 -0.98
CA ALA A 190 3.14 7.32 -0.66
C ALA A 190 3.03 7.02 0.83
N ALA A 191 2.02 7.55 1.53
CA ALA A 191 1.95 7.50 2.99
C ALA A 191 1.44 6.15 3.53
N ASN A 192 0.68 5.42 2.71
CA ASN A 192 0.05 4.15 3.11
C ASN A 192 -0.22 3.24 1.89
N PRO A 193 -0.60 1.97 2.10
CA PRO A 193 -0.93 1.05 1.00
C PRO A 193 -2.11 1.49 0.14
N PHE A 194 -3.07 2.22 0.68
CA PHE A 194 -4.22 2.71 -0.07
C PHE A 194 -3.78 3.69 -1.18
N GLU A 195 -2.91 4.65 -0.83
CA GLU A 195 -2.30 5.55 -1.83
C GLU A 195 -1.44 4.78 -2.85
N SER A 196 -0.68 3.76 -2.39
CA SER A 196 0.12 2.92 -3.29
C SER A 196 -0.74 2.15 -4.29
N VAL A 197 -1.90 1.63 -3.86
CA VAL A 197 -2.84 0.91 -4.75
C VAL A 197 -3.52 1.88 -5.72
N LEU A 198 -4.00 3.03 -5.26
CA LEU A 198 -4.55 4.06 -6.17
C LEU A 198 -3.51 4.46 -7.23
N ARG A 199 -2.25 4.66 -6.79
CA ARG A 199 -1.14 4.96 -7.70
C ARG A 199 -0.86 3.81 -8.67
N SER A 200 -0.95 2.55 -8.24
CA SER A 200 -0.76 1.40 -9.14
C SER A 200 -1.80 1.37 -10.25
N ILE A 201 -3.05 1.73 -9.97
CA ILE A 201 -4.12 1.85 -10.96
C ILE A 201 -3.80 3.00 -11.93
N ALA A 202 -3.42 4.17 -11.41
CA ALA A 202 -3.10 5.34 -12.22
C ALA A 202 -1.89 5.11 -13.15
N LEU A 203 -0.86 4.38 -12.68
CA LEU A 203 0.32 4.01 -13.48
C LEU A 203 -0.01 3.11 -14.70
N GLY A 204 -1.19 2.49 -14.73
CA GLY A 204 -1.69 1.77 -15.89
C GLY A 204 -2.22 2.67 -17.00
N MET A 205 -2.35 3.98 -16.78
CA MET A 205 -2.83 4.93 -17.79
C MET A 205 -1.70 5.37 -18.70
N GLU A 206 -1.74 5.01 -19.97
CA GLU A 206 -0.71 5.40 -20.94
C GLU A 206 -0.61 6.90 -21.12
N GLY A 207 0.62 7.41 -21.29
CA GLY A 207 0.89 8.82 -21.55
C GLY A 207 0.48 9.77 -20.43
N THR A 208 0.47 9.30 -19.18
CA THR A 208 0.27 10.09 -17.98
C THR A 208 1.54 10.10 -17.13
N THR A 209 1.71 11.14 -16.32
CA THR A 209 2.83 11.27 -15.38
C THR A 209 2.30 11.61 -14.00
N TRP A 210 2.24 10.61 -13.14
CA TRP A 210 1.68 10.76 -11.81
C TRP A 210 2.75 11.02 -10.75
N ASP A 211 2.74 12.23 -10.15
CA ASP A 211 3.62 12.57 -9.01
C ASP A 211 2.88 12.36 -7.68
N PRO A 212 3.35 11.43 -6.82
CA PRO A 212 2.76 11.21 -5.51
C PRO A 212 3.10 12.33 -4.54
N GLN A 213 2.13 12.68 -3.67
CA GLN A 213 2.23 13.76 -2.70
C GLN A 213 2.65 15.08 -3.35
N HIS A 214 2.00 15.37 -4.49
CA HIS A 214 2.28 16.53 -5.30
C HIS A 214 1.89 17.82 -4.57
N ARG A 215 2.68 18.88 -4.76
CA ARG A 215 2.50 20.17 -4.12
C ARG A 215 2.05 21.19 -5.17
N ILE A 216 0.79 21.60 -5.08
CA ILE A 216 0.20 22.63 -5.92
C ILE A 216 0.38 23.97 -5.19
N ARG A 217 0.97 24.95 -5.88
CA ARG A 217 1.26 26.27 -5.32
C ARG A 217 0.83 27.36 -6.30
N TYR A 218 0.08 28.31 -5.77
CA TYR A 218 -0.22 29.62 -6.36
C TYR A 218 0.15 30.69 -5.32
N ASP A 219 0.14 31.95 -5.70
CA ASP A 219 0.51 33.05 -4.78
C ASP A 219 -0.36 33.08 -3.52
N ASP A 220 -1.64 32.75 -3.67
CA ASP A 220 -2.69 32.80 -2.66
C ASP A 220 -3.16 31.42 -2.18
N PHE A 221 -2.57 30.31 -2.71
CA PHE A 221 -3.07 28.98 -2.43
C PHE A 221 -1.97 27.92 -2.38
N TYR A 222 -2.10 27.01 -1.40
CA TYR A 222 -1.23 25.83 -1.27
C TYR A 222 -2.06 24.58 -0.96
N ALA A 223 -1.87 23.53 -1.75
CA ALA A 223 -2.39 22.20 -1.46
C ALA A 223 -1.32 21.12 -1.67
N ARG A 224 -1.35 20.09 -0.84
CA ARG A 224 -0.65 18.84 -1.07
C ARG A 224 -1.69 17.77 -1.33
N VAL A 225 -1.60 17.11 -2.48
CA VAL A 225 -2.54 16.09 -2.97
C VAL A 225 -1.85 14.73 -3.07
N ASP A 226 -2.61 13.64 -2.93
CA ASP A 226 -2.03 12.31 -2.89
C ASP A 226 -1.35 11.93 -4.20
N LEU A 227 -1.95 12.31 -5.34
CA LEU A 227 -1.42 12.02 -6.66
C LEU A 227 -1.90 13.07 -7.65
N ALA A 228 -1.03 13.58 -8.51
CA ALA A 228 -1.41 14.49 -9.57
C ALA A 228 -0.68 14.21 -10.88
N ASP A 229 -1.38 14.46 -11.99
CA ASP A 229 -0.80 14.67 -13.30
C ASP A 229 -0.93 16.16 -13.65
N GLU A 230 0.18 16.90 -13.56
CA GLU A 230 0.20 18.36 -13.76
C GLU A 230 -0.10 18.72 -15.21
N ALA A 231 0.40 17.96 -16.18
CA ALA A 231 0.18 18.22 -17.60
C ALA A 231 -1.30 18.13 -17.97
N LEU A 232 -2.03 17.20 -17.36
CA LEU A 232 -3.47 17.04 -17.55
C LEU A 232 -4.30 17.89 -16.57
N GLY A 233 -3.73 18.37 -15.47
CA GLY A 233 -4.44 19.04 -14.38
C GLY A 233 -5.43 18.11 -13.71
N ILE A 234 -5.03 16.88 -13.43
CA ILE A 234 -5.84 15.87 -12.74
C ILE A 234 -5.24 15.59 -11.37
N VAL A 235 -6.08 15.58 -10.37
CA VAL A 235 -5.76 15.16 -8.99
C VAL A 235 -6.53 13.91 -8.64
N LEU A 236 -5.87 12.93 -8.03
CA LEU A 236 -6.48 11.75 -7.43
C LEU A 236 -6.20 11.76 -5.93
N GLU A 237 -7.25 11.60 -5.14
CA GLU A 237 -7.18 11.55 -3.68
C GLU A 237 -7.67 10.18 -3.16
N ALA A 238 -6.86 9.57 -2.33
CA ALA A 238 -7.18 8.38 -1.56
C ALA A 238 -7.93 8.82 -0.29
N ASP A 239 -9.25 8.99 -0.41
CA ASP A 239 -10.09 9.53 0.65
C ASP A 239 -10.39 8.45 1.70
N SER A 240 -9.61 8.45 2.77
CA SER A 240 -9.94 7.67 3.95
C SER A 240 -11.03 8.41 4.70
N PHE A 241 -12.27 7.94 4.57
CA PHE A 241 -13.42 8.44 5.29
C PHE A 241 -13.22 8.20 6.81
N GLU A 242 -12.45 9.06 7.45
CA GLU A 242 -12.33 9.08 8.90
C GLU A 242 -13.52 9.83 9.48
N PHE A 243 -14.50 9.10 10.02
CA PHE A 243 -15.74 9.59 10.63
C PHE A 243 -15.52 10.44 11.90
N HIS A 244 -14.38 11.10 12.05
CA HIS A 244 -14.04 11.89 13.22
C HIS A 244 -13.68 13.34 12.91
N GLY A 245 -14.08 13.81 11.71
CA GLY A 245 -13.93 15.20 11.36
C GLY A 245 -14.86 16.08 12.18
N GLU A 246 -14.29 16.90 13.04
CA GLU A 246 -14.97 18.11 13.47
C GLU A 246 -15.49 18.82 12.22
N ARG A 247 -16.68 19.42 12.30
CA ARG A 247 -17.32 20.20 11.21
C ARG A 247 -16.34 21.15 10.52
N ALA A 248 -15.39 21.70 11.29
CA ALA A 248 -14.33 22.56 10.81
C ALA A 248 -13.29 21.86 9.90
N ALA A 249 -13.01 20.58 10.10
CA ALA A 249 -12.11 19.82 9.22
C ALA A 249 -12.76 19.55 7.87
N MET A 250 -14.05 19.18 7.88
CA MET A 250 -14.83 18.98 6.66
C MET A 250 -14.95 20.29 5.84
N SER A 251 -15.17 21.45 6.51
CA SER A 251 -15.24 22.74 5.83
C SER A 251 -13.94 23.07 5.11
N ARG A 252 -12.79 22.91 5.79
CA ARG A 252 -11.46 23.13 5.19
C ARG A 252 -11.16 22.19 4.01
N ASP A 253 -11.63 20.97 4.07
CA ASP A 253 -11.48 20.02 2.95
C ASP A 253 -12.33 20.44 1.75
N CYS A 254 -13.58 20.85 1.97
CA CYS A 254 -14.43 21.39 0.90
C CYS A 254 -13.79 22.63 0.27
N GLU A 255 -13.38 23.62 1.07
CA GLU A 255 -12.70 24.83 0.59
C GLU A 255 -11.46 24.48 -0.26
N ARG A 256 -10.64 23.54 0.19
CA ARG A 256 -9.45 23.09 -0.55
C ARG A 256 -9.79 22.49 -1.91
N TYR A 257 -10.85 21.69 -1.99
CA TYR A 257 -11.28 21.08 -3.26
C TYR A 257 -11.91 22.11 -4.19
N ASP A 258 -12.76 23.01 -3.67
CA ASP A 258 -13.37 24.09 -4.44
C ASP A 258 -12.29 24.99 -5.06
N GLU A 259 -11.25 25.33 -4.31
CA GLU A 259 -10.12 26.12 -4.77
C GLU A 259 -9.29 25.39 -5.85
N LEU A 260 -9.09 24.07 -5.74
CA LEU A 260 -8.46 23.28 -6.79
C LEU A 260 -9.29 23.30 -8.08
N VAL A 261 -10.59 23.07 -7.96
CA VAL A 261 -11.51 23.09 -9.11
C VAL A 261 -11.56 24.47 -9.77
N ALA A 262 -11.67 25.55 -8.98
CA ALA A 262 -11.66 26.93 -9.48
C ALA A 262 -10.39 27.28 -10.27
N ARG A 263 -9.25 26.64 -9.93
CA ARG A 263 -7.96 26.77 -10.63
C ARG A 263 -7.80 25.79 -11.78
N GLY A 264 -8.86 25.10 -12.17
CA GLY A 264 -8.91 24.23 -13.34
C GLY A 264 -8.39 22.81 -13.12
N TRP A 265 -8.20 22.36 -11.88
CA TRP A 265 -7.90 20.97 -11.59
C TRP A 265 -9.18 20.12 -11.61
N LEU A 266 -9.11 18.93 -12.21
CA LEU A 266 -10.12 17.89 -12.02
C LEU A 266 -9.73 17.02 -10.84
N VAL A 267 -10.53 17.07 -9.79
CA VAL A 267 -10.28 16.30 -8.56
C VAL A 267 -11.17 15.06 -8.52
N LEU A 268 -10.54 13.89 -8.51
CA LEU A 268 -11.21 12.60 -8.31
C LEU A 268 -10.86 12.08 -6.92
N ARG A 269 -11.88 11.76 -6.13
CA ARG A 269 -11.74 11.23 -4.78
C ARG A 269 -12.28 9.81 -4.75
N PHE A 270 -11.48 8.89 -4.22
CA PHE A 270 -11.83 7.49 -4.15
C PHE A 270 -11.76 6.98 -2.72
N THR A 271 -12.82 6.29 -2.28
CA THR A 271 -12.83 5.65 -0.97
C THR A 271 -11.96 4.39 -0.96
N TRP A 272 -11.62 3.92 0.23
CA TRP A 272 -10.87 2.69 0.41
C TRP A 272 -11.57 1.49 -0.27
N GLU A 273 -12.88 1.37 -0.10
CA GLU A 273 -13.68 0.30 -0.69
C GLU A 273 -13.65 0.33 -2.23
N GLN A 274 -13.67 1.51 -2.81
CA GLN A 274 -13.60 1.66 -4.28
C GLN A 274 -12.24 1.19 -4.81
N VAL A 275 -11.15 1.66 -4.21
CA VAL A 275 -9.79 1.34 -4.67
C VAL A 275 -9.44 -0.13 -4.41
N MET A 276 -9.79 -0.66 -3.23
CA MET A 276 -9.41 -2.01 -2.84
C MET A 276 -10.33 -3.10 -3.40
N LEU A 277 -11.63 -2.80 -3.57
CA LEU A 277 -12.64 -3.82 -3.93
C LEU A 277 -13.21 -3.62 -5.33
N ARG A 278 -12.99 -2.47 -5.98
CA ARG A 278 -13.51 -2.13 -7.31
C ARG A 278 -12.46 -1.44 -8.19
N PRO A 279 -11.21 -1.97 -8.26
CA PRO A 279 -10.10 -1.30 -8.96
C PRO A 279 -10.39 -1.06 -10.45
N GLU A 280 -11.15 -1.96 -11.13
CA GLU A 280 -11.51 -1.80 -12.53
C GLU A 280 -12.44 -0.60 -12.75
N TRP A 281 -13.38 -0.37 -11.82
CA TRP A 281 -14.24 0.80 -11.87
C TRP A 281 -13.44 2.08 -11.69
N VAL A 282 -12.50 2.11 -10.72
CA VAL A 282 -11.59 3.25 -10.50
C VAL A 282 -10.77 3.51 -11.75
N ALA A 283 -10.17 2.47 -12.34
CA ALA A 283 -9.41 2.58 -13.57
C ALA A 283 -10.23 3.18 -14.70
N GLY A 284 -11.47 2.70 -14.90
CA GLY A 284 -12.37 3.23 -15.92
C GLY A 284 -12.75 4.70 -15.71
N VAL A 285 -12.91 5.14 -14.44
CA VAL A 285 -13.16 6.57 -14.14
C VAL A 285 -11.93 7.41 -14.50
N ILE A 286 -10.74 6.98 -14.08
CA ILE A 286 -9.49 7.69 -14.38
C ILE A 286 -9.27 7.76 -15.90
N GLU A 287 -9.44 6.66 -16.61
CA GLU A 287 -9.25 6.59 -18.07
C GLU A 287 -10.16 7.56 -18.82
N ARG A 288 -11.46 7.58 -18.49
CA ARG A 288 -12.41 8.54 -19.11
C ARG A 288 -12.02 9.98 -18.82
N THR A 289 -11.54 10.27 -17.61
CA THR A 289 -11.09 11.60 -17.21
C THR A 289 -9.83 12.01 -17.95
N VAL A 290 -8.84 11.11 -18.06
CA VAL A 290 -7.61 11.33 -18.85
C VAL A 290 -7.94 11.61 -20.31
N ARG A 291 -8.82 10.80 -20.94
CA ARG A 291 -9.26 10.98 -22.31
C ARG A 291 -9.91 12.34 -22.52
N ARG A 292 -10.85 12.72 -21.65
CA ARG A 292 -11.51 14.02 -21.69
C ARG A 292 -10.51 15.18 -21.60
N ARG A 293 -9.57 15.11 -20.65
CA ARG A 293 -8.56 16.18 -20.46
C ARG A 293 -7.60 16.32 -21.62
N ARG A 294 -7.24 15.21 -22.27
CA ARG A 294 -6.42 15.26 -23.49
C ARG A 294 -7.13 16.00 -24.62
N VAL A 295 -8.44 15.77 -24.80
CA VAL A 295 -9.24 16.50 -25.78
C VAL A 295 -9.28 17.99 -25.45
N GLU A 296 -9.64 18.34 -24.21
CA GLU A 296 -9.77 19.72 -23.74
C GLU A 296 -8.45 20.51 -23.87
N ARG A 297 -7.32 19.86 -23.67
CA ARG A 297 -5.97 20.48 -23.74
C ARG A 297 -5.30 20.35 -25.10
N GLY A 298 -5.99 19.82 -26.11
CA GLY A 298 -5.43 19.64 -27.45
C GLY A 298 -4.26 18.65 -27.55
N LEU A 299 -4.14 17.75 -26.59
CA LEU A 299 -3.03 16.80 -26.47
C LEU A 299 -3.28 15.47 -27.20
N MET A 300 -4.39 15.35 -27.96
CA MET A 300 -4.70 14.15 -28.76
C MET A 300 -4.20 14.32 -30.18
N THR A 301 -3.60 13.26 -30.74
CA THR A 301 -3.33 13.13 -32.17
C THR A 301 -4.63 12.94 -32.94
N ASP A 302 -4.64 13.25 -34.24
CA ASP A 302 -5.84 13.08 -35.09
C ASP A 302 -6.36 11.64 -35.12
N LEU A 303 -5.45 10.66 -35.06
CA LEU A 303 -5.79 9.25 -34.97
C LEU A 303 -6.54 8.92 -33.66
N GLN A 304 -6.09 9.45 -32.54
CA GLN A 304 -6.73 9.25 -31.25
C GLN A 304 -8.09 9.96 -31.16
N ARG A 305 -8.27 11.10 -31.81
CA ARG A 305 -9.58 11.81 -31.91
C ARG A 305 -10.61 10.96 -32.68
N SER A 306 -10.19 10.35 -33.80
CA SER A 306 -11.06 9.48 -34.59
C SER A 306 -11.51 8.22 -33.82
N GLN A 307 -10.62 7.61 -33.03
CA GLN A 307 -10.94 6.46 -32.20
C GLN A 307 -11.82 6.79 -30.97
N ALA A 308 -11.81 8.03 -30.50
CA ALA A 308 -12.63 8.45 -29.37
C ALA A 308 -14.06 8.87 -29.78
N ALA A 309 -14.29 9.10 -31.08
CA ALA A 309 -15.57 9.46 -31.64
C ALA A 309 -16.39 8.24 -32.18
N ALA A 310 -15.77 7.06 -32.24
CA ALA A 310 -16.39 5.79 -32.65
C ALA A 310 -16.82 4.97 -31.42
#